data_4074d1abaa84c5192f5adb03ed0e2dfd
#
_entry.id   4074d1abaa84c5192f5adb03ed0e2dfd
#
_cell.length_a   1.000
_cell.length_b   1.000
_cell.length_c   1.000
_cell.angle_alpha   90.00
_cell.angle_beta   90.00
_cell.angle_gamma   90.00
#
_symmetry.space_group_name_H-M   'P 1'
#
loop_
_entity.id
_entity.type
_entity.pdbx_description
1 polymer ?
#
loop_
_entity_poly.entity_id
_entity_poly.type
_entity_poly.pdbx_seq_one_letter_code
_entity_poly.pdbx_strand_id
1 'polypeptide(L)'
;MPMQKRPEDVETVELYLSLGSNQGDRRLNIEHAVSMLNIELKKPYKAISSLLETEPWGFESEDKFLNAVVLYELDLPKGYNAEAEGLMILEICKDIERKLGRTGAPQYDEKGERIY
;
A
#
# COMPACT_ATOMS: atom_id res chain seq x y z
N MET A 1 26.70 -16.94 6.22
CA MET A 1 25.70 -16.81 7.28
C MET A 1 25.30 -15.35 7.44
N PRO A 2 24.01 -15.05 7.30
CA PRO A 2 23.61 -13.67 7.46
C PRO A 2 23.83 -13.21 8.88
N MET A 3 24.37 -12.02 9.03
CA MET A 3 24.53 -11.43 10.34
C MET A 3 23.16 -11.00 10.86
N GLN A 4 22.82 -11.45 12.05
CA GLN A 4 21.61 -11.00 12.69
C GLN A 4 21.82 -9.57 13.17
N LYS A 5 20.83 -8.73 12.92
CA LYS A 5 20.85 -7.36 13.44
C LYS A 5 20.70 -7.39 14.94
N ARG A 6 21.54 -6.63 15.63
CA ARG A 6 21.41 -6.49 17.06
C ARG A 6 20.31 -5.51 17.40
N PRO A 7 19.60 -5.68 18.53
CA PRO A 7 18.57 -4.73 18.92
C PRO A 7 19.04 -3.27 18.99
N GLU A 8 20.28 -3.05 19.39
CA GLU A 8 20.84 -1.70 19.49
C GLU A 8 21.21 -1.10 18.13
N ASP A 9 21.24 -1.91 17.07
CA ASP A 9 21.59 -1.46 15.72
C ASP A 9 20.36 -1.13 14.87
N VAL A 10 19.17 -1.37 15.41
CA VAL A 10 17.93 -1.12 14.68
C VAL A 10 16.99 -0.25 15.48
N GLU A 11 16.11 0.40 14.75
CA GLU A 11 15.03 1.22 15.28
C GLU A 11 13.73 0.66 14.74
N THR A 12 12.78 0.38 15.62
CA THR A 12 11.47 -0.09 15.19
C THR A 12 10.60 1.12 14.92
N VAL A 13 10.07 1.20 13.70
CA VAL A 13 9.18 2.28 13.30
C VAL A 13 7.83 1.72 12.88
N GLU A 14 6.80 2.52 13.10
CA GLU A 14 5.45 2.15 12.69
C GLU A 14 5.13 2.80 11.35
N LEU A 15 4.63 1.99 10.43
CA LEU A 15 4.21 2.45 9.11
C LEU A 15 2.72 2.22 8.97
N TYR A 16 1.97 3.30 8.76
CA TYR A 16 0.54 3.24 8.50
C TYR A 16 0.30 3.49 7.02
N LEU A 17 -0.41 2.57 6.39
CA LEU A 17 -0.77 2.72 4.98
C LEU A 17 -2.28 2.70 4.83
N SER A 18 -2.81 3.67 4.11
CA SER A 18 -4.23 3.75 3.77
C SER A 18 -4.43 3.07 2.43
N LEU A 19 -5.33 2.10 2.39
CA LEU A 19 -5.65 1.35 1.18
C LEU A 19 -7.09 1.65 0.79
N GLY A 20 -7.32 1.85 -0.50
CA GLY A 20 -8.67 2.10 -0.99
C GLY A 20 -8.90 1.46 -2.34
N SER A 21 -10.12 1.00 -2.58
CA SER A 21 -10.54 0.47 -3.87
C SER A 21 -11.99 0.85 -4.12
N ASN A 22 -12.28 1.34 -5.32
CA ASN A 22 -13.66 1.65 -5.71
C ASN A 22 -14.09 0.94 -7.00
N GLN A 23 -13.31 -0.02 -7.45
CA GLN A 23 -13.59 -0.75 -8.68
C GLN A 23 -13.43 -2.25 -8.51
N GLY A 24 -14.19 -3.00 -9.29
CA GLY A 24 -14.14 -4.44 -9.27
C GLY A 24 -14.52 -5.02 -7.91
N ASP A 25 -13.89 -6.10 -7.54
CA ASP A 25 -14.04 -6.68 -6.21
C ASP A 25 -13.17 -5.91 -5.24
N ARG A 26 -13.75 -4.89 -4.63
CA ARG A 26 -13.04 -3.94 -3.77
C ARG A 26 -12.35 -4.62 -2.59
N ARG A 27 -13.04 -5.55 -1.96
CA ARG A 27 -12.49 -6.29 -0.82
C ARG A 27 -11.31 -7.15 -1.24
N LEU A 28 -11.46 -7.87 -2.34
CA LEU A 28 -10.40 -8.73 -2.85
C LEU A 28 -9.17 -7.90 -3.25
N ASN A 29 -9.39 -6.73 -3.84
CA ASN A 29 -8.30 -5.82 -4.20
C ASN A 29 -7.49 -5.41 -2.97
N ILE A 30 -8.17 -5.09 -1.87
CA ILE A 30 -7.50 -4.73 -0.62
C ILE A 30 -6.75 -5.94 -0.05
N GLU A 31 -7.36 -7.10 -0.05
CA GLU A 31 -6.72 -8.32 0.44
C GLU A 31 -5.46 -8.67 -0.37
N HIS A 32 -5.55 -8.54 -1.70
CA HIS A 32 -4.38 -8.76 -2.57
C HIS A 32 -3.29 -7.73 -2.30
N ALA A 33 -3.67 -6.46 -2.11
CA ALA A 33 -2.70 -5.41 -1.80
C ALA A 33 -1.95 -5.71 -0.50
N VAL A 34 -2.65 -6.15 0.52
CA VAL A 34 -2.03 -6.51 1.80
C VAL A 34 -1.08 -7.69 1.62
N SER A 35 -1.49 -8.72 0.87
CA SER A 35 -0.63 -9.87 0.60
C SER A 35 0.66 -9.45 -0.11
N MET A 36 0.55 -8.57 -1.10
CA MET A 36 1.71 -8.07 -1.84
C MET A 36 2.60 -7.19 -0.97
N LEU A 37 2.00 -6.37 -0.11
CA LEU A 37 2.77 -5.56 0.84
C LEU A 37 3.55 -6.43 1.81
N ASN A 38 2.93 -7.49 2.32
CA ASN A 38 3.62 -8.43 3.22
C ASN A 38 4.86 -9.02 2.55
N ILE A 39 4.75 -9.36 1.28
CA ILE A 39 5.86 -9.93 0.51
C ILE A 39 6.95 -8.87 0.28
N GLU A 40 6.57 -7.70 -0.18
CA GLU A 40 7.53 -6.63 -0.51
C GLU A 40 8.23 -6.09 0.72
N LEU A 41 7.50 -5.94 1.82
CA LEU A 41 8.09 -5.48 3.09
C LEU A 41 8.75 -6.62 3.86
N LYS A 42 8.60 -7.86 3.39
CA LYS A 42 9.18 -9.06 3.99
C LYS A 42 8.73 -9.25 5.44
N LYS A 43 7.49 -8.88 5.72
CA LYS A 43 6.97 -8.90 7.08
C LYS A 43 5.43 -8.90 7.03
N PRO A 44 4.76 -9.66 7.89
CA PRO A 44 3.31 -9.56 7.99
C PRO A 44 2.91 -8.23 8.63
N TYR A 45 1.70 -7.78 8.34
CA TYR A 45 1.19 -6.60 9.01
C TYR A 45 1.01 -6.88 10.51
N LYS A 46 1.11 -5.82 11.30
CA LYS A 46 0.85 -5.89 12.75
C LYS A 46 -0.63 -5.78 13.06
N ALA A 47 -1.32 -4.91 12.36
CA ALA A 47 -2.74 -4.67 12.58
C ALA A 47 -3.38 -4.15 11.30
N ILE A 48 -4.67 -4.39 11.17
CA ILE A 48 -5.46 -3.86 10.06
C ILE A 48 -6.81 -3.42 10.60
N SER A 49 -7.29 -2.28 10.11
CA SER A 49 -8.60 -1.78 10.51
C SER A 49 -9.71 -2.59 9.86
N SER A 50 -10.93 -2.42 10.35
CA SER A 50 -12.11 -2.88 9.64
C SER A 50 -12.24 -2.10 8.32
N LEU A 51 -12.97 -2.69 7.37
CA LEU A 51 -13.24 -2.04 6.11
C LEU A 51 -14.29 -0.95 6.30
N LEU A 52 -14.05 0.22 5.70
CA LEU A 52 -14.96 1.35 5.79
C LEU A 52 -15.30 1.84 4.40
N GLU A 53 -16.59 1.93 4.09
CA GLU A 53 -17.05 2.46 2.82
C GLU A 53 -17.18 3.97 2.90
N THR A 54 -16.65 4.68 1.90
CA THR A 54 -16.69 6.14 1.84
C THR A 54 -17.11 6.60 0.46
N GLU A 55 -17.72 7.81 0.41
CA GLU A 55 -18.10 8.44 -0.84
C GLU A 55 -16.85 8.97 -1.57
N PRO A 56 -16.88 8.99 -2.91
CA PRO A 56 -15.81 9.64 -3.67
C PRO A 56 -15.75 11.13 -3.35
N TRP A 57 -14.54 11.65 -3.18
CA TRP A 57 -14.36 13.05 -2.84
C TRP A 57 -14.57 13.96 -4.06
N GLY A 58 -15.40 14.99 -3.90
CA GLY A 58 -15.51 16.06 -4.87
C GLY A 58 -16.32 15.76 -6.12
N PHE A 59 -16.95 14.60 -6.25
CA PHE A 59 -17.82 14.29 -7.37
C PHE A 59 -18.85 13.25 -6.99
N GLU A 60 -19.95 13.24 -7.74
CA GLU A 60 -20.98 12.24 -7.55
C GLU A 60 -20.61 10.98 -8.33
N SER A 61 -20.61 9.86 -7.66
CA SER A 61 -20.37 8.56 -8.25
C SER A 61 -21.10 7.50 -7.45
N GLU A 62 -21.58 6.48 -8.12
CA GLU A 62 -22.13 5.32 -7.43
C GLU A 62 -21.03 4.40 -6.91
N ASP A 63 -19.80 4.59 -7.39
CA ASP A 63 -18.66 3.76 -7.02
C ASP A 63 -18.01 4.27 -5.73
N LYS A 64 -18.53 3.76 -4.62
CA LYS A 64 -17.96 4.10 -3.31
C LYS A 64 -16.65 3.40 -3.07
N PHE A 65 -15.76 4.07 -2.36
CA PHE A 65 -14.50 3.46 -1.94
C PHE A 65 -14.72 2.53 -0.77
N LEU A 66 -14.01 1.42 -0.80
CA LEU A 66 -13.82 0.59 0.38
C LEU A 66 -12.40 0.83 0.85
N ASN A 67 -12.25 1.19 2.14
CA ASN A 67 -10.96 1.62 2.69
C ASN A 67 -10.56 0.80 3.89
N ALA A 68 -9.26 0.68 4.08
CA ALA A 68 -8.67 0.09 5.28
C ALA A 68 -7.36 0.79 5.58
N VAL A 69 -6.95 0.77 6.84
CA VAL A 69 -5.62 1.20 7.25
C VAL A 69 -4.87 -0.02 7.75
N VAL A 70 -3.67 -0.22 7.27
CA VAL A 70 -2.83 -1.31 7.69
C VAL A 70 -1.58 -0.77 8.38
N LEU A 71 -1.20 -1.41 9.47
CA LEU A 71 -0.04 -1.03 10.27
C LEU A 71 1.04 -2.09 10.14
N TYR A 72 2.24 -1.63 9.80
CA TYR A 72 3.44 -2.46 9.82
C TYR A 72 4.43 -1.93 10.84
N GLU A 73 5.12 -2.83 11.51
CA GLU A 73 6.30 -2.47 12.30
C GLU A 73 7.53 -2.85 11.49
N LEU A 74 8.37 -1.87 11.20
CA LEU A 74 9.58 -2.07 10.41
C LEU A 74 10.80 -1.87 11.27
N ASP A 75 11.78 -2.74 11.10
CA ASP A 75 13.07 -2.59 11.76
C ASP A 75 14.04 -1.96 10.77
N LEU A 76 14.42 -0.73 11.04
CA LEU A 76 15.31 0.03 10.19
C LEU A 76 16.64 0.25 10.89
N PRO A 77 17.75 0.39 10.15
CA PRO A 77 19.04 0.69 10.77
C PRO A 77 18.98 2.02 11.50
N LYS A 78 19.62 2.12 12.65
CA LYS A 78 19.74 3.41 13.33
C LYS A 78 20.38 4.41 12.41
N GLY A 79 19.88 5.63 12.42
CA GLY A 79 20.35 6.67 11.53
C GLY A 79 19.80 6.56 10.11
N TYR A 80 18.74 5.75 9.91
CA TYR A 80 18.13 5.62 8.60
C TYR A 80 17.66 6.97 8.07
N ASN A 81 17.64 7.10 6.75
CA ASN A 81 17.11 8.29 6.09
C ASN A 81 15.61 8.13 5.89
N ALA A 82 14.81 8.84 6.66
CA ALA A 82 13.35 8.73 6.61
C ALA A 82 12.79 9.05 5.24
N GLU A 83 13.34 10.04 4.56
CA GLU A 83 12.90 10.42 3.22
C GLU A 83 13.17 9.31 2.21
N ALA A 84 14.36 8.73 2.24
CA ALA A 84 14.73 7.65 1.34
C ALA A 84 13.86 6.42 1.57
N GLU A 85 13.62 6.06 2.82
CA GLU A 85 12.75 4.93 3.16
C GLU A 85 11.32 5.19 2.73
N GLY A 86 10.82 6.40 2.94
CA GLY A 86 9.48 6.80 2.50
C GLY A 86 9.31 6.72 0.99
N LEU A 87 10.30 7.16 0.22
CA LEU A 87 10.27 7.07 -1.23
C LEU A 87 10.26 5.61 -1.70
N MET A 88 11.03 4.75 -1.06
CA MET A 88 11.05 3.33 -1.39
C MET A 88 9.69 2.69 -1.15
N ILE A 89 9.06 2.98 -0.03
CA ILE A 89 7.74 2.47 0.30
C ILE A 89 6.70 2.97 -0.71
N LEU A 90 6.78 4.25 -1.09
CA LEU A 90 5.89 4.82 -2.10
C LEU A 90 6.02 4.10 -3.44
N GLU A 91 7.24 3.77 -3.86
CA GLU A 91 7.46 3.02 -5.08
C GLU A 91 6.87 1.61 -5.01
N ILE A 92 6.98 0.96 -3.87
CA ILE A 92 6.34 -0.34 -3.63
C ILE A 92 4.84 -0.22 -3.79
N CYS A 93 4.23 0.79 -3.19
CA CYS A 93 2.79 1.01 -3.28
C CYS A 93 2.35 1.27 -4.71
N LYS A 94 3.07 2.09 -5.45
CA LYS A 94 2.76 2.36 -6.86
C LYS A 94 2.86 1.10 -7.71
N ASP A 95 3.84 0.27 -7.44
CA ASP A 95 4.02 -0.98 -8.18
C ASP A 95 2.86 -1.94 -7.92
N ILE A 96 2.42 -2.02 -6.66
CA ILE A 96 1.27 -2.84 -6.29
C ILE A 96 0.00 -2.34 -6.97
N GLU A 97 -0.22 -1.02 -7.00
CA GLU A 97 -1.36 -0.43 -7.69
C GLU A 97 -1.37 -0.80 -9.17
N ARG A 98 -0.22 -0.76 -9.82
CA ARG A 98 -0.12 -1.15 -11.23
C ARG A 98 -0.49 -2.61 -11.43
N LYS A 99 -0.05 -3.48 -10.54
CA LYS A 99 -0.32 -4.92 -10.67
C LYS A 99 -1.77 -5.27 -10.39
N LEU A 100 -2.41 -4.58 -9.47
CA LEU A 100 -3.79 -4.87 -9.08
C LEU A 100 -4.82 -4.11 -9.92
N GLY A 101 -4.56 -2.86 -10.16
CA GLY A 101 -5.52 -2.02 -10.86
C GLY A 101 -5.54 -2.24 -12.36
N ARG A 102 -4.49 -2.86 -12.89
CA ARG A 102 -4.30 -2.95 -14.34
C ARG A 102 -3.55 -4.20 -14.69
N THR A 103 -4.20 -5.03 -15.44
CA THR A 103 -3.54 -6.19 -16.02
C THR A 103 -2.72 -5.70 -17.23
N GLY A 104 -1.50 -5.25 -16.97
CA GLY A 104 -0.62 -4.75 -18.01
C GLY A 104 -0.53 -3.23 -18.03
N ALA A 105 -0.52 -2.63 -19.23
CA ALA A 105 -0.35 -1.20 -19.39
C ALA A 105 -1.56 -0.41 -18.86
N PRO A 106 -1.32 0.80 -18.35
CA PRO A 106 -2.43 1.68 -17.94
C PRO A 106 -3.38 1.92 -19.11
N GLN A 107 -4.66 2.03 -18.80
CA GLN A 107 -5.67 2.35 -19.80
C GLN A 107 -5.94 3.84 -19.81
N TYR A 108 -6.10 4.40 -21.01
CA TYR A 108 -6.37 5.81 -21.18
C TYR A 108 -7.64 5.99 -21.99
N ASP A 109 -8.35 7.09 -21.75
CA ASP A 109 -9.53 7.44 -22.54
C ASP A 109 -9.11 8.14 -23.84
N GLU A 110 -10.10 8.54 -24.63
CA GLU A 110 -9.86 9.19 -25.91
C GLU A 110 -9.11 10.52 -25.78
N LYS A 111 -9.17 11.15 -24.62
CA LYS A 111 -8.49 12.42 -24.37
C LYS A 111 -7.09 12.23 -23.83
N GLY A 112 -6.65 10.99 -23.68
CA GLY A 112 -5.35 10.68 -23.10
C GLY A 112 -5.33 10.74 -21.58
N GLU A 113 -6.47 10.82 -20.94
CA GLU A 113 -6.56 10.79 -19.49
C GLU A 113 -6.60 9.36 -18.99
N ARG A 114 -5.89 9.12 -17.93
CA ARG A 114 -5.77 7.77 -17.36
C ARG A 114 -7.10 7.34 -16.74
N ILE A 115 -7.68 6.28 -17.27
CA ILE A 115 -8.91 5.71 -16.74
C ILE A 115 -8.60 4.79 -15.57
N TYR A 116 -7.47 4.12 -15.65
CA TYR A 116 -7.14 3.09 -14.67
C TYR A 116 -5.66 2.95 -14.43
#